data_fae27cd37a89348fb8a63176e48cd868
#
_entry.id   fae27cd37a89348fb8a63176e48cd868
#
_cell.length_a   1.000
_cell.length_b   1.000
_cell.length_c   1.000
_cell.angle_alpha   90.00
_cell.angle_beta   90.00
_cell.angle_gamma   90.00
#
_symmetry.space_group_name_H-M   'P 1'
#
loop_
_entity.id
_entity.type
_entity.pdbx_description
1 polymer ?
#
loop_
_entity_poly.entity_id
_entity_poly.type
_entity_poly.pdbx_seq_one_letter_code
_entity_poly.pdbx_strand_id
1 'polypeptide(L)'
;ETWVAHYGHHGKESSRGVIAEGKEGHPIVQGCEDIWGPTDVYEVGKLTGNSDPLIMGQVLNGMNPDDPPNLDKPLMPMAWVKNYTGETGNTSQVFTTTMGAATDFESEGLRRLIVNVAYWSLGMEDQIPARANVDIVGMYNPTPFGFGDFKKGVMPSSHKM
;
A
#
# COMPACT_ATOMS: atom_id res chain seq x y z
N GLU A 1 -7.88 0.46 13.44
CA GLU A 1 -6.47 0.19 13.73
C GLU A 1 -5.76 1.53 13.88
N THR A 2 -4.81 1.61 14.79
CA THR A 2 -4.20 2.87 15.17
C THR A 2 -2.75 2.89 14.67
N TRP A 3 -2.40 3.96 13.96
CA TRP A 3 -1.00 4.29 13.74
C TRP A 3 -0.32 4.57 15.09
N VAL A 4 0.83 3.98 15.31
CA VAL A 4 1.58 4.12 16.56
C VAL A 4 2.79 5.01 16.39
N ALA A 5 3.65 4.70 15.42
CA ALA A 5 4.88 5.44 15.17
C ALA A 5 5.43 5.14 13.75
N HIS A 6 6.43 5.90 13.35
CA HIS A 6 7.32 5.50 12.28
C HIS A 6 8.15 4.30 12.73
N TYR A 7 8.16 3.25 11.93
CA TYR A 7 8.89 2.03 12.22
C TYR A 7 10.24 1.98 11.48
N GLY A 8 10.28 2.57 10.30
CA GLY A 8 11.50 2.88 9.57
C GLY A 8 11.99 4.31 9.81
N HIS A 9 13.01 4.73 9.08
CA HIS A 9 13.54 6.09 9.10
C HIS A 9 13.48 6.72 7.72
N HIS A 10 12.69 7.79 7.58
CA HIS A 10 12.59 8.56 6.34
C HIS A 10 13.96 8.89 5.74
N GLY A 11 14.11 8.63 4.44
CA GLY A 11 15.31 8.93 3.68
C GLY A 11 16.54 8.09 4.03
N LYS A 12 16.37 7.03 4.84
CA LYS A 12 17.44 6.10 5.21
C LYS A 12 17.04 4.64 5.04
N GLU A 13 15.79 4.34 5.30
CA GLU A 13 15.22 3.00 5.27
C GLU A 13 13.97 3.03 4.41
N SER A 14 13.97 2.26 3.34
CA SER A 14 12.82 2.07 2.46
C SER A 14 11.97 0.88 2.90
N SER A 15 10.85 0.66 2.23
CA SER A 15 9.91 -0.40 2.55
C SER A 15 9.77 -1.38 1.40
N ARG A 16 9.77 -2.68 1.72
CA ARG A 16 9.35 -3.75 0.82
C ARG A 16 8.05 -4.35 1.32
N GLY A 17 7.09 -4.54 0.43
CA GLY A 17 5.88 -5.29 0.70
C GLY A 17 6.09 -6.77 0.42
N VAL A 18 5.85 -7.61 1.43
CA VAL A 18 5.92 -9.07 1.32
C VAL A 18 4.51 -9.63 1.48
N ILE A 19 4.08 -10.52 0.59
CA ILE A 19 2.78 -11.18 0.74
C ILE A 19 2.78 -11.96 2.07
N ALA A 20 1.73 -11.77 2.86
CA ALA A 20 1.59 -12.45 4.14
C ALA A 20 1.44 -13.96 3.92
N GLU A 21 1.99 -14.75 4.83
CA GLU A 21 1.96 -16.23 4.77
C GLU A 21 0.53 -16.74 4.58
N GLY A 22 0.34 -17.59 3.58
CA GLY A 22 -0.96 -18.19 3.23
C GLY A 22 -1.92 -17.25 2.50
N LYS A 23 -1.45 -16.07 2.04
CA LYS A 23 -2.26 -15.10 1.29
C LYS A 23 -1.94 -15.04 -0.20
N GLU A 24 -1.06 -15.88 -0.69
CA GLU A 24 -0.59 -15.91 -2.08
C GLU A 24 -1.74 -16.13 -3.09
N GLY A 25 -2.81 -16.79 -2.66
CA GLY A 25 -4.02 -17.04 -3.46
C GLY A 25 -5.10 -15.96 -3.36
N HIS A 26 -4.90 -14.88 -2.60
CA HIS A 26 -5.91 -13.84 -2.46
C HIS A 26 -5.98 -12.97 -3.72
N PRO A 27 -7.19 -12.67 -4.28
CA PRO A 27 -7.31 -11.91 -5.53
C PRO A 27 -6.55 -10.59 -5.57
N ILE A 28 -6.54 -9.86 -4.45
CA ILE A 28 -5.87 -8.56 -4.35
C ILE A 28 -4.35 -8.67 -4.59
N VAL A 29 -3.70 -9.76 -4.22
CA VAL A 29 -2.24 -9.90 -4.38
C VAL A 29 -1.84 -10.57 -5.69
N GLN A 30 -2.79 -10.90 -6.56
CA GLN A 30 -2.52 -11.56 -7.82
C GLN A 30 -1.58 -10.75 -8.71
N GLY A 31 -0.45 -11.34 -9.09
CA GLY A 31 0.59 -10.70 -9.91
C GLY A 31 1.30 -9.53 -9.24
N CYS A 32 1.12 -9.32 -7.94
CA CYS A 32 1.80 -8.27 -7.17
C CYS A 32 3.19 -8.77 -6.75
N GLU A 33 4.17 -8.55 -7.61
CA GLU A 33 5.59 -8.75 -7.35
C GLU A 33 6.25 -7.39 -7.11
N ASP A 34 7.39 -7.37 -6.43
CA ASP A 34 8.24 -6.19 -6.25
C ASP A 34 7.50 -4.95 -5.71
N ILE A 35 6.66 -5.15 -4.68
CA ILE A 35 6.09 -4.02 -3.95
C ILE A 35 7.22 -3.37 -3.16
N TRP A 36 7.56 -2.14 -3.54
CA TRP A 36 8.59 -1.36 -2.89
C TRP A 36 8.20 0.12 -2.88
N GLY A 37 8.70 0.88 -1.92
CA GLY A 37 8.56 2.32 -1.89
C GLY A 37 9.65 2.98 -1.05
N PRO A 38 10.02 4.24 -1.39
CA PRO A 38 11.03 4.99 -0.66
C PRO A 38 10.53 5.50 0.70
N THR A 39 9.26 5.28 1.04
CA THR A 39 8.71 5.65 2.35
C THR A 39 8.95 4.57 3.39
N ASP A 40 8.82 4.94 4.66
CA ASP A 40 9.07 4.03 5.77
C ASP A 40 7.87 3.13 6.08
N VAL A 41 8.14 2.00 6.71
CA VAL A 41 7.11 1.16 7.32
C VAL A 41 6.57 1.86 8.56
N TYR A 42 5.25 1.84 8.75
CA TYR A 42 4.62 2.34 9.97
C TYR A 42 4.43 1.22 10.99
N GLU A 43 4.68 1.53 12.24
CA GLU A 43 4.21 0.71 13.34
C GLU A 43 2.70 0.95 13.50
N VAL A 44 1.93 -0.09 13.30
CA VAL A 44 0.48 -0.09 13.52
C VAL A 44 0.14 -0.87 14.78
N GLY A 45 -0.91 -0.45 15.48
CA GLY A 45 -1.43 -1.21 16.60
C GLY A 45 -1.90 -2.61 16.17
N LYS A 46 -2.12 -3.48 17.13
CA LYS A 46 -2.62 -4.82 16.86
C LYS A 46 -3.92 -4.74 16.04
N LEU A 47 -3.94 -5.39 14.91
CA LEU A 47 -5.15 -5.56 14.12
C LEU A 47 -6.21 -6.32 14.92
N THR A 48 -7.46 -5.88 14.82
CA THR A 48 -8.58 -6.40 15.64
C THR A 48 -9.74 -6.90 14.78
N GLY A 49 -10.59 -7.71 15.41
CA GLY A 49 -11.77 -8.28 14.76
C GLY A 49 -11.39 -9.20 13.60
N ASN A 50 -12.02 -8.98 12.45
CA ASN A 50 -11.78 -9.76 11.23
C ASN A 50 -10.80 -9.08 10.27
N SER A 51 -9.92 -8.22 10.76
CA SER A 51 -8.84 -7.64 9.96
C SER A 51 -7.85 -8.74 9.55
N ASP A 52 -7.60 -8.86 8.27
CA ASP A 52 -6.80 -9.93 7.66
C ASP A 52 -5.64 -9.32 6.86
N PRO A 53 -4.40 -9.40 7.35
CA PRO A 53 -3.24 -8.84 6.65
C PRO A 53 -2.97 -9.60 5.35
N LEU A 54 -2.76 -8.86 4.27
CA LEU A 54 -2.40 -9.38 2.94
C LEU A 54 -0.94 -9.10 2.60
N ILE A 55 -0.44 -7.93 3.00
CA ILE A 55 0.94 -7.51 2.76
C ILE A 55 1.56 -7.11 4.10
N MET A 56 2.74 -7.63 4.34
CA MET A 56 3.59 -7.27 5.45
C MET A 56 4.69 -6.33 4.98
N GLY A 57 4.89 -5.23 5.70
CA GLY A 57 5.96 -4.27 5.46
C GLY A 57 7.27 -4.74 6.08
N GLN A 58 8.30 -4.82 5.26
CA GLN A 58 9.67 -5.12 5.64
C GLN A 58 10.53 -3.87 5.50
N VAL A 59 11.17 -3.46 6.58
CA VAL A 59 12.14 -2.36 6.55
C VAL A 59 13.42 -2.84 5.87
N LEU A 60 13.97 -2.05 4.95
CA LEU A 60 15.24 -2.33 4.29
C LEU A 60 16.37 -1.50 4.91
N ASN A 61 17.60 -2.01 4.87
CA ASN A 61 18.81 -1.32 5.32
C ASN A 61 19.34 -0.35 4.24
N GLY A 62 18.44 0.47 3.67
CA GLY A 62 18.78 1.46 2.65
C GLY A 62 17.59 1.90 1.83
N MET A 63 17.88 2.62 0.75
CA MET A 63 16.87 3.30 -0.08
C MET A 63 16.73 2.68 -1.48
N ASN A 64 17.28 1.48 -1.70
CA ASN A 64 17.15 0.75 -2.96
C ASN A 64 16.27 -0.49 -2.78
N PRO A 65 15.53 -0.90 -3.80
CA PRO A 65 14.69 -2.09 -3.73
C PRO A 65 15.46 -3.39 -3.46
N ASP A 66 16.75 -3.43 -3.82
CA ASP A 66 17.63 -4.59 -3.63
C ASP A 66 18.37 -4.60 -2.29
N ASP A 67 18.20 -3.56 -1.47
CA ASP A 67 18.84 -3.50 -0.16
C ASP A 67 18.36 -4.64 0.74
N PRO A 68 19.22 -5.18 1.60
CA PRO A 68 18.86 -6.28 2.49
C PRO A 68 17.85 -5.86 3.54
N PRO A 69 17.00 -6.79 4.02
CA PRO A 69 16.06 -6.51 5.08
C PRO A 69 16.78 -6.16 6.40
N ASN A 70 16.19 -5.25 7.15
CA ASN A 70 16.59 -4.98 8.52
C ASN A 70 15.99 -6.07 9.44
N LEU A 71 16.81 -7.04 9.82
CA LEU A 71 16.37 -8.20 10.60
C LEU A 71 16.06 -7.86 12.07
N ASP A 72 16.52 -6.71 12.56
CA ASP A 72 16.19 -6.23 13.91
C ASP A 72 14.77 -5.66 13.99
N LYS A 73 14.13 -5.48 12.84
CA LYS A 73 12.76 -4.97 12.72
C LYS A 73 11.83 -6.03 12.14
N PRO A 74 11.02 -6.71 12.96
CA PRO A 74 10.05 -7.70 12.48
C PRO A 74 9.06 -7.07 11.51
N LEU A 75 8.44 -7.90 10.68
CA LEU A 75 7.43 -7.47 9.72
C LEU A 75 6.24 -6.81 10.42
N MET A 76 5.70 -5.75 9.80
CA MET A 76 4.50 -5.04 10.24
C MET A 76 3.37 -5.19 9.22
N PRO A 77 2.10 -5.29 9.62
CA PRO A 77 0.99 -5.20 8.68
C PRO A 77 1.08 -3.90 7.88
N MET A 78 1.17 -4.01 6.55
CA MET A 78 1.25 -2.86 5.64
C MET A 78 -0.04 -2.67 4.84
N ALA A 79 -0.67 -3.78 4.43
CA ALA A 79 -1.99 -3.75 3.81
C ALA A 79 -2.85 -4.91 4.31
N TRP A 80 -4.12 -4.63 4.56
CA TRP A 80 -5.08 -5.62 5.07
C TRP A 80 -6.49 -5.36 4.58
N VAL A 81 -7.32 -6.37 4.67
CA VAL A 81 -8.75 -6.28 4.40
C VAL A 81 -9.56 -6.49 5.68
N LYS A 82 -10.79 -6.00 5.67
CA LYS A 82 -11.73 -6.11 6.78
C LYS A 82 -13.15 -6.03 6.27
N ASN A 83 -14.07 -6.73 6.89
CA ASN A 83 -15.49 -6.47 6.74
C ASN A 83 -15.93 -5.48 7.82
N TYR A 84 -16.65 -4.45 7.41
CA TYR A 84 -17.24 -3.46 8.31
C TYR A 84 -18.75 -3.48 8.18
N THR A 85 -19.45 -3.66 9.29
CA THR A 85 -20.92 -3.57 9.34
C THR A 85 -21.30 -2.24 9.98
N GLY A 86 -21.96 -1.40 9.21
CA GLY A 86 -22.44 -0.10 9.66
C GLY A 86 -23.67 -0.21 10.59
N GLU A 87 -24.09 0.92 11.15
CA GLU A 87 -25.22 1.01 12.08
C GLU A 87 -26.54 0.53 11.45
N THR A 88 -26.69 0.65 10.14
CA THR A 88 -27.88 0.19 9.39
C THR A 88 -27.87 -1.32 9.09
N GLY A 89 -26.84 -2.06 9.54
CA GLY A 89 -26.69 -3.49 9.29
C GLY A 89 -26.04 -3.85 7.93
N ASN A 90 -25.75 -2.87 7.08
CA ASN A 90 -25.06 -3.10 5.82
C ASN A 90 -23.57 -3.41 6.07
N THR A 91 -23.08 -4.48 5.43
CA THR A 91 -21.68 -4.87 5.50
C THR A 91 -20.95 -4.45 4.23
N SER A 92 -19.81 -3.81 4.40
CA SER A 92 -18.91 -3.37 3.33
C SER A 92 -17.55 -4.01 3.47
N GLN A 93 -16.90 -4.26 2.36
CA GLN A 93 -15.50 -4.64 2.30
C GLN A 93 -14.64 -3.39 2.42
N VAL A 94 -13.57 -3.48 3.21
CA VAL A 94 -12.64 -2.37 3.45
C VAL A 94 -11.23 -2.89 3.17
N PHE A 95 -10.48 -2.16 2.37
CA PHE A 95 -9.05 -2.33 2.21
C PHE A 95 -8.34 -1.13 2.84
N THR A 96 -7.25 -1.40 3.53
CA THR A 96 -6.41 -0.37 4.14
C THR A 96 -4.95 -0.64 3.79
N THR A 97 -4.20 0.40 3.47
CA THR A 97 -2.75 0.34 3.32
C THR A 97 -2.09 1.53 4.00
N THR A 98 -0.93 1.31 4.60
CA THR A 98 -0.07 2.37 5.14
C THR A 98 0.97 2.85 4.13
N MET A 99 1.15 2.14 3.02
CA MET A 99 1.97 2.53 1.89
C MET A 99 1.10 3.18 0.81
N GLY A 100 1.53 4.29 0.23
CA GLY A 100 0.76 4.98 -0.80
C GLY A 100 1.09 6.47 -0.94
N ALA A 101 2.28 6.88 -0.55
CA ALA A 101 2.80 8.20 -0.92
C ALA A 101 2.93 8.31 -2.45
N ALA A 102 2.94 9.54 -2.97
CA ALA A 102 3.06 9.73 -4.42
C ALA A 102 4.27 9.00 -5.01
N THR A 103 5.41 9.03 -4.33
CA THR A 103 6.64 8.34 -4.76
C THR A 103 6.53 6.81 -4.69
N ASP A 104 5.70 6.26 -3.82
CA ASP A 104 5.52 4.81 -3.74
C ASP A 104 4.82 4.24 -4.99
N PHE A 105 3.98 5.06 -5.66
CA PHE A 105 3.31 4.65 -6.90
C PHE A 105 4.23 4.53 -8.11
N GLU A 106 5.53 4.82 -7.99
CA GLU A 106 6.53 4.41 -8.97
C GLU A 106 6.72 2.88 -8.98
N SER A 107 6.38 2.20 -7.90
CA SER A 107 6.35 0.73 -7.82
C SER A 107 5.20 0.14 -8.64
N GLU A 108 5.53 -0.70 -9.62
CA GLU A 108 4.55 -1.42 -10.42
C GLU A 108 3.72 -2.38 -9.56
N GLY A 109 4.35 -3.07 -8.63
CA GLY A 109 3.69 -3.99 -7.71
C GLY A 109 2.64 -3.29 -6.84
N LEU A 110 2.94 -2.09 -6.34
CA LEU A 110 1.96 -1.31 -5.56
C LEU A 110 0.79 -0.85 -6.44
N ARG A 111 1.06 -0.34 -7.64
CA ARG A 111 -0.01 0.06 -8.57
C ARG A 111 -0.94 -1.13 -8.88
N ARG A 112 -0.38 -2.33 -9.08
CA ARG A 112 -1.16 -3.54 -9.33
C ARG A 112 -2.00 -3.93 -8.13
N LEU A 113 -1.44 -3.85 -6.94
CA LEU A 113 -2.19 -4.06 -5.70
C LEU A 113 -3.44 -3.18 -5.67
N ILE A 114 -3.30 -1.87 -5.94
CA ILE A 114 -4.42 -0.91 -5.91
C ILE A 114 -5.43 -1.16 -7.03
N VAL A 115 -4.99 -1.53 -8.22
CA VAL A 115 -5.90 -1.90 -9.32
C VAL A 115 -6.69 -3.15 -8.97
N ASN A 116 -6.05 -4.16 -8.41
CA ASN A 116 -6.73 -5.38 -7.94
C ASN A 116 -7.73 -5.08 -6.82
N VAL A 117 -7.40 -4.16 -5.91
CA VAL A 117 -8.34 -3.68 -4.87
C VAL A 117 -9.57 -3.05 -5.50
N ALA A 118 -9.42 -2.27 -6.58
CA ALA A 118 -10.56 -1.67 -7.26
C ALA A 118 -11.50 -2.75 -7.85
N TYR A 119 -10.97 -3.77 -8.50
CA TYR A 119 -11.76 -4.92 -8.96
C TYR A 119 -12.46 -5.63 -7.79
N TRP A 120 -11.70 -5.98 -6.77
CA TRP A 120 -12.21 -6.69 -5.60
C TRP A 120 -13.33 -5.92 -4.89
N SER A 121 -13.18 -4.61 -4.68
CA SER A 121 -14.19 -3.78 -4.01
C SER A 121 -15.48 -3.60 -4.83
N LEU A 122 -15.44 -3.89 -6.13
CA LEU A 122 -16.59 -3.91 -7.02
C LEU A 122 -17.23 -5.31 -7.18
N GLY A 123 -16.71 -6.33 -6.49
CA GLY A 123 -17.14 -7.72 -6.65
C GLY A 123 -16.77 -8.30 -8.03
N MET A 124 -15.66 -7.86 -8.58
CA MET A 124 -15.15 -8.25 -9.91
C MET A 124 -13.84 -9.05 -9.80
N GLU A 125 -13.60 -9.70 -8.69
CA GLU A 125 -12.35 -10.43 -8.41
C GLU A 125 -12.05 -11.51 -9.45
N ASP A 126 -13.08 -12.16 -10.00
CA ASP A 126 -12.93 -13.17 -11.06
C ASP A 126 -12.44 -12.56 -12.40
N GLN A 127 -12.48 -11.25 -12.54
CA GLN A 127 -12.04 -10.52 -13.73
C GLN A 127 -10.62 -9.97 -13.60
N ILE A 128 -9.98 -10.14 -12.45
CA ILE A 128 -8.61 -9.69 -12.26
C ILE A 128 -7.69 -10.49 -13.17
N PRO A 129 -6.98 -9.85 -14.13
CA PRO A 129 -6.03 -10.56 -14.98
C PRO A 129 -4.89 -11.15 -14.15
N ALA A 130 -4.32 -12.27 -14.60
CA ALA A 130 -3.16 -12.88 -13.93
C ALA A 130 -2.03 -11.87 -13.65
N ARG A 131 -1.87 -10.89 -14.54
CA ARG A 131 -1.04 -9.71 -14.35
C ARG A 131 -1.75 -8.49 -14.96
N ALA A 132 -2.44 -7.72 -14.15
CA ALA A 132 -3.12 -6.51 -14.61
C ALA A 132 -2.11 -5.50 -15.17
N ASN A 133 -2.45 -4.87 -16.29
CA ASN A 133 -1.66 -3.74 -16.81
C ASN A 133 -1.86 -2.53 -15.90
N VAL A 134 -0.75 -1.95 -15.46
CA VAL A 134 -0.70 -0.80 -14.56
C VAL A 134 0.32 0.23 -15.04
N ASP A 135 0.55 0.29 -16.34
CA ASP A 135 1.41 1.27 -16.96
C ASP A 135 0.96 2.69 -16.59
N ILE A 136 1.93 3.55 -16.33
CA ILE A 136 1.63 4.96 -16.06
C ILE A 136 1.21 5.64 -17.36
N VAL A 137 0.05 6.25 -17.37
CA VAL A 137 -0.46 7.01 -18.51
C VAL A 137 -0.02 8.45 -18.41
N GLY A 138 0.78 8.91 -19.38
CA GLY A 138 1.34 10.27 -19.42
C GLY A 138 2.56 10.46 -18.51
N MET A 139 2.86 11.71 -18.17
CA MET A 139 3.97 12.04 -17.30
C MET A 139 3.58 11.87 -15.82
N TYR A 140 4.43 11.18 -15.07
CA TYR A 140 4.32 11.06 -13.64
C TYR A 140 5.63 11.48 -12.98
N ASN A 141 5.63 12.65 -12.35
CA ASN A 141 6.78 13.21 -11.66
C ASN A 141 6.42 13.45 -10.19
N PRO A 142 6.36 12.40 -9.38
CA PRO A 142 6.01 12.54 -7.98
C PRO A 142 7.13 13.25 -7.21
N THR A 143 6.74 13.96 -6.16
CA THR A 143 7.67 14.56 -5.21
C THR A 143 7.51 13.89 -3.86
N PRO A 144 8.59 13.73 -3.09
CA PRO A 144 8.49 13.25 -1.72
C PRO A 144 7.67 14.25 -0.87
N PHE A 145 7.11 13.75 0.22
CA PHE A 145 6.43 14.59 1.19
C PHE A 145 7.41 15.61 1.80
N GLY A 146 6.95 16.85 1.98
CA GLY A 146 7.69 17.90 2.66
C GLY A 146 6.79 18.72 3.56
N PHE A 147 7.20 18.94 4.81
CA PHE A 147 6.47 19.77 5.75
C PHE A 147 6.40 21.23 5.25
N GLY A 148 5.19 21.70 4.96
CA GLY A 148 4.98 23.07 4.48
C GLY A 148 5.28 23.32 3.01
N ASP A 149 5.75 22.34 2.25
CA ASP A 149 6.14 22.46 0.84
C ASP A 149 4.97 22.26 -0.14
N PHE A 150 3.75 22.51 0.30
CA PHE A 150 2.59 22.39 -0.57
C PHE A 150 2.37 23.65 -1.41
N LYS A 151 1.88 23.47 -2.63
CA LYS A 151 1.44 24.56 -3.51
C LYS A 151 0.13 25.17 -2.98
N LYS A 152 0.18 26.40 -2.49
CA LYS A 152 -1.03 27.12 -2.05
C LYS A 152 -1.96 27.40 -3.24
N GLY A 153 -3.27 27.32 -2.99
CA GLY A 153 -4.28 27.73 -3.97
C GLY A 153 -4.55 26.71 -5.08
N VAL A 154 -4.00 25.50 -5.01
CA VAL A 154 -4.36 24.42 -5.94
C VAL A 154 -5.75 23.91 -5.59
N MET A 155 -6.68 24.06 -6.54
CA MET A 155 -8.07 23.65 -6.40
C MET A 155 -8.32 22.35 -7.18
N PRO A 156 -9.36 21.56 -6.85
CA PRO A 156 -9.73 20.39 -7.65
C PRO A 156 -9.91 20.70 -9.14
N SER A 157 -10.36 21.91 -9.47
CA SER A 157 -10.48 22.39 -10.86
C SER A 157 -9.16 22.49 -11.61
N SER A 158 -8.03 22.60 -10.89
CA SER A 158 -6.67 22.63 -11.48
C SER A 158 -6.24 21.26 -12.02
N HIS A 159 -6.97 20.19 -11.66
CA HIS A 159 -6.69 18.80 -12.05
C HIS A 159 -7.73 18.23 -13.03
N LYS A 160 -8.55 19.13 -13.64
CA LYS A 160 -9.45 18.67 -14.72
C LYS A 160 -8.61 18.27 -15.91
N MET A 161 -8.81 17.04 -16.38
CA MET A 161 -8.34 16.56 -17.70
C MET A 161 -9.21 17.13 -18.80
#